data_42dcb4789f4a7f3a0b73273ddc50f362
#
_entry.id   42dcb4789f4a7f3a0b73273ddc50f362
#
_cell.length_a   1.000
_cell.length_b   1.000
_cell.length_c   1.000
_cell.angle_alpha   90.00
_cell.angle_beta   90.00
_cell.angle_gamma   90.00
#
_symmetry.space_group_name_H-M   'P 1'
#
loop_
_entity.id
_entity.type
_entity.pdbx_description
1 polymer ?
#
loop_
_entity_poly.entity_id
_entity_poly.type
_entity_poly.pdbx_seq_one_letter_code
_entity_poly.pdbx_strand_id
1 'polypeptide(L)'
;MNNDSIIEAWDTVLFDKFIRFQHILVDGLSSHSNTLLERNIHNKGSRVLDVGCGFGDTTLKLAGMIGQNGEAVGVDCASKFIREAEAGKAELGLQNAKFVVADVQCDDLQGPYDYVFSRFGTMFFNLPGIAMKNINSSLKASGRLDMIVWRKREENPWIHDAELKVKEIVPVVSHEETDQVHCGPGPFSMASADMVSGMLKSAGFKRISFERNDAEICVGKNLDEAVSFAMELGPAGEIIRLAGENGANLRGTVRSALTETLGKYSRNDGVWAPSSTWLISATK
;
A
#
# COMPACT_ATOMS: atom_id res chain seq x y z
N MET A 1 0.60 22.98 -2.96
CA MET A 1 1.63 22.51 -2.02
C MET A 1 2.46 21.50 -2.79
N ASN A 2 3.77 21.63 -2.71
CA ASN A 2 4.69 20.77 -3.44
C ASN A 2 4.76 19.39 -2.76
N ASN A 3 4.59 18.30 -3.52
CA ASN A 3 4.64 16.90 -3.05
C ASN A 3 6.03 16.27 -3.35
N ASP A 4 6.97 17.06 -3.86
CA ASP A 4 8.25 16.56 -4.40
C ASP A 4 9.06 15.78 -3.37
N SER A 5 9.10 16.22 -2.12
CA SER A 5 9.88 15.54 -1.07
C SER A 5 9.32 14.15 -0.74
N ILE A 6 8.00 13.98 -0.80
CA ILE A 6 7.35 12.68 -0.59
C ILE A 6 7.62 11.77 -1.80
N ILE A 7 7.49 12.31 -3.02
CA ILE A 7 7.80 11.57 -4.26
C ILE A 7 9.26 11.14 -4.27
N GLU A 8 10.19 12.04 -3.90
CA GLU A 8 11.60 11.72 -3.80
C GLU A 8 11.87 10.60 -2.77
N ALA A 9 11.20 10.63 -1.61
CA ALA A 9 11.34 9.56 -0.61
C ALA A 9 10.88 8.21 -1.17
N TRP A 10 9.77 8.16 -1.92
CA TRP A 10 9.28 6.95 -2.57
C TRP A 10 10.20 6.48 -3.70
N ASP A 11 10.79 7.39 -4.47
CA ASP A 11 11.68 7.06 -5.60
C ASP A 11 13.12 6.74 -5.16
N THR A 12 13.45 6.87 -3.88
CA THR A 12 14.80 6.65 -3.34
C THR A 12 14.80 5.64 -2.18
N VAL A 13 14.80 6.13 -0.95
CA VAL A 13 14.97 5.33 0.27
C VAL A 13 13.87 4.27 0.44
N LEU A 14 12.63 4.60 0.11
CA LEU A 14 11.52 3.65 0.26
C LEU A 14 11.57 2.59 -0.83
N PHE A 15 11.88 2.96 -2.08
CA PHE A 15 12.03 1.98 -3.15
C PHE A 15 13.04 0.89 -2.79
N ASP A 16 14.24 1.26 -2.29
CA ASP A 16 15.29 0.30 -1.95
C ASP A 16 14.85 -0.68 -0.84
N LYS A 17 14.00 -0.23 0.07
CA LYS A 17 13.38 -1.10 1.08
C LYS A 17 12.28 -1.98 0.49
N PHE A 18 11.43 -1.41 -0.34
CA PHE A 18 10.31 -2.13 -0.96
C PHE A 18 10.77 -3.22 -1.91
N ILE A 19 11.79 -2.98 -2.75
CA ILE A 19 12.33 -4.00 -3.67
C ILE A 19 12.93 -5.18 -2.90
N ARG A 20 13.59 -4.91 -1.77
CA ARG A 20 14.15 -5.96 -0.90
C ARG A 20 13.10 -6.90 -0.35
N PHE A 21 11.91 -6.39 -0.03
CA PHE A 21 10.80 -7.15 0.53
C PHE A 21 9.64 -7.32 -0.46
N GLN A 22 9.91 -7.21 -1.76
CA GLN A 22 8.89 -7.25 -2.81
C GLN A 22 7.96 -8.47 -2.68
N HIS A 23 8.51 -9.66 -2.46
CA HIS A 23 7.72 -10.88 -2.34
C HIS A 23 6.75 -10.85 -1.14
N ILE A 24 7.09 -10.18 -0.03
CA ILE A 24 6.16 -9.97 1.10
C ILE A 24 5.06 -9.00 0.70
N LEU A 25 5.44 -7.88 0.06
CA LEU A 25 4.50 -6.82 -0.32
C LEU A 25 3.58 -7.22 -1.49
N VAL A 26 4.05 -8.06 -2.40
CA VAL A 26 3.29 -8.56 -3.54
C VAL A 26 2.54 -9.82 -3.17
N ASP A 27 3.26 -10.92 -2.88
CA ASP A 27 2.66 -12.24 -2.66
C ASP A 27 2.05 -12.34 -1.25
N GLY A 28 2.78 -11.87 -0.23
CA GLY A 28 2.34 -11.95 1.16
C GLY A 28 1.03 -11.19 1.42
N LEU A 29 0.84 -10.04 0.77
CA LEU A 29 -0.38 -9.23 0.92
C LEU A 29 -1.47 -9.55 -0.12
N SER A 30 -1.22 -10.46 -1.05
CA SER A 30 -2.15 -10.77 -2.16
C SER A 30 -3.49 -11.32 -1.69
N SER A 31 -3.52 -12.03 -0.56
CA SER A 31 -4.76 -12.56 0.03
C SER A 31 -5.84 -11.50 0.23
N HIS A 32 -5.47 -10.27 0.59
CA HIS A 32 -6.40 -9.18 0.75
C HIS A 32 -7.02 -8.72 -0.58
N SER A 33 -6.24 -8.70 -1.67
CA SER A 33 -6.73 -8.25 -2.99
C SER A 33 -7.46 -9.34 -3.77
N ASN A 34 -7.05 -10.59 -3.63
CA ASN A 34 -7.62 -11.69 -4.40
C ASN A 34 -9.13 -11.82 -4.20
N THR A 35 -9.57 -11.80 -2.94
CA THR A 35 -11.01 -11.88 -2.60
C THR A 35 -11.82 -10.78 -3.28
N LEU A 36 -11.32 -9.54 -3.29
CA LEU A 36 -12.04 -8.40 -3.89
C LEU A 36 -12.06 -8.49 -5.41
N LEU A 37 -10.92 -8.80 -6.02
CA LEU A 37 -10.81 -8.92 -7.47
C LEU A 37 -11.62 -10.08 -8.03
N GLU A 38 -11.68 -11.22 -7.33
CA GLU A 38 -12.48 -12.40 -7.74
C GLU A 38 -13.97 -12.17 -7.64
N ARG A 39 -14.44 -11.42 -6.65
CA ARG A 39 -15.88 -11.05 -6.53
C ARG A 39 -16.32 -10.07 -7.60
N ASN A 40 -15.43 -9.21 -8.06
CA ASN A 40 -15.72 -8.17 -9.04
C ASN A 40 -15.30 -8.66 -10.42
N ILE A 41 -16.17 -9.44 -11.06
CA ILE A 41 -15.99 -9.87 -12.46
C ILE A 41 -16.01 -8.62 -13.32
N HIS A 42 -14.82 -8.20 -13.76
CA HIS A 42 -14.66 -7.06 -14.66
C HIS A 42 -15.14 -7.44 -16.06
N ASN A 43 -15.92 -6.56 -16.66
CA ASN A 43 -16.38 -6.77 -18.03
C ASN A 43 -15.20 -6.80 -18.99
N LYS A 44 -15.17 -7.76 -19.89
CA LYS A 44 -14.20 -7.80 -20.97
C LYS A 44 -14.27 -6.51 -21.78
N GLY A 45 -13.10 -5.94 -22.12
CA GLY A 45 -13.01 -4.67 -22.81
C GLY A 45 -13.10 -3.43 -21.92
N SER A 46 -13.19 -3.58 -20.60
CA SER A 46 -13.20 -2.44 -19.68
C SER A 46 -11.86 -1.68 -19.69
N ARG A 47 -11.94 -0.40 -19.36
CA ARG A 47 -10.76 0.43 -19.08
C ARG A 47 -10.63 0.63 -17.58
N VAL A 48 -9.53 0.19 -16.99
CA VAL A 48 -9.32 0.17 -15.54
C VAL A 48 -8.07 0.94 -15.14
N LEU A 49 -8.12 1.58 -13.97
CA LEU A 49 -6.99 2.32 -13.38
C LEU A 49 -6.60 1.64 -12.06
N ASP A 50 -5.31 1.39 -11.87
CA ASP A 50 -4.71 0.92 -10.61
C ASP A 50 -3.89 2.05 -10.01
N VAL A 51 -4.31 2.56 -8.85
CA VAL A 51 -3.77 3.76 -8.21
C VAL A 51 -2.78 3.38 -7.12
N GLY A 52 -1.54 3.89 -7.22
CA GLY A 52 -0.43 3.48 -6.39
C GLY A 52 -0.04 2.04 -6.73
N CYS A 53 0.19 1.76 -8.00
CA CYS A 53 0.34 0.41 -8.53
C CYS A 53 1.64 -0.30 -8.09
N GLY A 54 2.62 0.45 -7.57
CA GLY A 54 3.90 -0.09 -7.14
C GLY A 54 4.57 -0.96 -8.20
N PHE A 55 4.83 -2.22 -7.89
CA PHE A 55 5.45 -3.19 -8.80
C PHE A 55 4.52 -3.66 -9.95
N GLY A 56 3.27 -3.20 -10.00
CA GLY A 56 2.34 -3.47 -11.10
C GLY A 56 1.63 -4.80 -11.05
N ASP A 57 1.82 -5.63 -10.04
CA ASP A 57 1.24 -6.97 -9.93
C ASP A 57 -0.30 -6.97 -10.02
N THR A 58 -0.96 -6.02 -9.36
CA THR A 58 -2.43 -5.85 -9.44
C THR A 58 -2.88 -5.33 -10.79
N THR A 59 -2.14 -4.40 -11.39
CA THR A 59 -2.42 -3.91 -12.75
C THR A 59 -2.34 -5.03 -13.78
N LEU A 60 -1.30 -5.87 -13.72
CA LEU A 60 -1.09 -7.00 -14.62
C LEU A 60 -2.19 -8.06 -14.44
N LYS A 61 -2.61 -8.33 -13.20
CA LYS A 61 -3.75 -9.20 -12.90
C LYS A 61 -5.05 -8.65 -13.49
N LEU A 62 -5.32 -7.36 -13.31
CA LEU A 62 -6.48 -6.67 -13.91
C LEU A 62 -6.45 -6.76 -15.44
N ALA A 63 -5.29 -6.55 -16.08
CA ALA A 63 -5.12 -6.67 -17.53
C ALA A 63 -5.53 -8.07 -18.04
N GLY A 64 -5.13 -9.13 -17.34
CA GLY A 64 -5.55 -10.50 -17.65
C GLY A 64 -7.06 -10.70 -17.50
N MET A 65 -7.68 -10.09 -16.48
CA MET A 65 -9.11 -10.23 -16.19
C MET A 65 -9.99 -9.52 -17.23
N ILE A 66 -9.63 -8.32 -17.68
CA ILE A 66 -10.41 -7.54 -18.67
C ILE A 66 -10.18 -8.02 -20.11
N GLY A 67 -9.13 -8.81 -20.36
CA GLY A 67 -8.80 -9.35 -21.69
C GLY A 67 -8.25 -8.31 -22.66
N GLN A 68 -7.76 -8.76 -23.81
CA GLN A 68 -6.96 -7.95 -24.75
C GLN A 68 -7.68 -6.75 -25.36
N ASN A 69 -9.02 -6.70 -25.34
CA ASN A 69 -9.80 -5.58 -25.83
C ASN A 69 -9.99 -4.48 -24.76
N GLY A 70 -9.56 -4.71 -23.51
CA GLY A 70 -9.55 -3.73 -22.43
C GLY A 70 -8.17 -3.10 -22.25
N GLU A 71 -8.09 -2.10 -21.39
CA GLU A 71 -6.83 -1.44 -21.02
C GLU A 71 -6.73 -1.33 -19.49
N ALA A 72 -5.65 -1.85 -18.92
CA ALA A 72 -5.29 -1.62 -17.51
C ALA A 72 -4.16 -0.59 -17.43
N VAL A 73 -4.41 0.50 -16.73
CA VAL A 73 -3.43 1.57 -16.51
C VAL A 73 -3.01 1.55 -15.04
N GLY A 74 -1.73 1.33 -14.76
CA GLY A 74 -1.14 1.49 -13.44
C GLY A 74 -0.49 2.86 -13.31
N VAL A 75 -0.80 3.59 -12.24
CA VAL A 75 -0.13 4.86 -11.92
C VAL A 75 0.57 4.81 -10.58
N ASP A 76 1.77 5.34 -10.52
CA ASP A 76 2.54 5.54 -9.30
C ASP A 76 3.35 6.82 -9.42
N CYS A 77 3.61 7.50 -8.31
CA CYS A 77 4.40 8.74 -8.32
C CYS A 77 5.91 8.47 -8.43
N ALA A 78 6.38 7.27 -8.09
CA ALA A 78 7.77 6.90 -8.09
C ALA A 78 8.18 6.17 -9.39
N SER A 79 9.13 6.78 -10.11
CA SER A 79 9.58 6.31 -11.41
C SER A 79 10.24 4.93 -11.37
N LYS A 80 10.89 4.59 -10.26
CA LYS A 80 11.53 3.28 -10.08
C LYS A 80 10.52 2.14 -10.02
N PHE A 81 9.37 2.33 -9.35
CA PHE A 81 8.30 1.34 -9.33
C PHE A 81 7.72 1.11 -10.73
N ILE A 82 7.51 2.18 -11.48
CA ILE A 82 7.00 2.08 -12.87
C ILE A 82 7.97 1.31 -13.77
N ARG A 83 9.30 1.46 -13.60
CA ARG A 83 10.29 0.64 -14.34
C ARG A 83 10.19 -0.85 -14.03
N GLU A 84 10.03 -1.22 -12.75
CA GLU A 84 9.83 -2.61 -12.35
C GLU A 84 8.51 -3.17 -12.90
N ALA A 85 7.45 -2.39 -12.86
CA ALA A 85 6.14 -2.77 -13.40
C ALA A 85 6.18 -3.01 -14.92
N GLU A 86 6.90 -2.17 -15.68
CA GLU A 86 7.12 -2.38 -17.13
C GLU A 86 7.98 -3.63 -17.41
N ALA A 87 8.97 -3.94 -16.56
CA ALA A 87 9.74 -5.18 -16.68
C ALA A 87 8.85 -6.41 -16.48
N GLY A 88 8.02 -6.43 -15.42
CA GLY A 88 7.06 -7.51 -15.18
C GLY A 88 6.03 -7.68 -16.31
N LYS A 89 5.56 -6.58 -16.90
CA LYS A 89 4.70 -6.61 -18.08
C LYS A 89 5.39 -7.28 -19.26
N ALA A 90 6.67 -6.95 -19.52
CA ALA A 90 7.43 -7.51 -20.62
C ALA A 90 7.64 -9.01 -20.44
N GLU A 91 7.93 -9.48 -19.24
CA GLU A 91 8.08 -10.90 -18.91
C GLU A 91 6.79 -11.70 -19.18
N LEU A 92 5.62 -11.11 -18.87
CA LEU A 92 4.31 -11.74 -19.11
C LEU A 92 3.80 -11.57 -20.55
N GLY A 93 4.46 -10.76 -21.37
CA GLY A 93 4.07 -10.51 -22.76
C GLY A 93 2.71 -9.77 -22.91
N LEU A 94 2.24 -9.09 -21.88
CA LEU A 94 0.95 -8.40 -21.90
C LEU A 94 1.03 -7.11 -22.70
N GLN A 95 0.06 -6.90 -23.60
CA GLN A 95 0.00 -5.71 -24.47
C GLN A 95 -1.04 -4.68 -23.98
N ASN A 96 -1.98 -5.10 -23.16
CA ASN A 96 -3.11 -4.29 -22.67
C ASN A 96 -2.90 -3.71 -21.27
N ALA A 97 -1.67 -3.71 -20.77
CA ALA A 97 -1.26 -2.99 -19.57
C ALA A 97 -0.38 -1.80 -19.97
N LYS A 98 -0.56 -0.67 -19.27
CA LYS A 98 0.23 0.55 -19.42
C LYS A 98 0.61 1.06 -18.04
N PHE A 99 1.84 1.56 -17.87
CA PHE A 99 2.29 2.15 -16.63
C PHE A 99 2.68 3.62 -16.83
N VAL A 100 2.32 4.48 -15.89
CA VAL A 100 2.49 5.93 -16.00
C VAL A 100 3.01 6.47 -14.66
N VAL A 101 4.08 7.27 -14.72
CA VAL A 101 4.50 8.07 -13.56
C VAL A 101 3.54 9.25 -13.44
N ALA A 102 2.79 9.32 -12.33
CA ALA A 102 1.84 10.41 -12.09
C ALA A 102 1.57 10.62 -10.60
N ASP A 103 1.49 11.88 -10.19
CA ASP A 103 0.94 12.24 -8.88
C ASP A 103 -0.59 12.34 -8.98
N VAL A 104 -1.27 11.36 -8.40
CA VAL A 104 -2.73 11.27 -8.40
C VAL A 104 -3.42 12.50 -7.82
N GLN A 105 -2.71 13.32 -7.03
CA GLN A 105 -3.26 14.53 -6.44
C GLN A 105 -3.38 15.70 -7.44
N CYS A 106 -2.57 15.73 -8.50
CA CYS A 106 -2.53 16.89 -9.40
C CYS A 106 -2.49 16.56 -10.89
N ASP A 107 -2.04 15.37 -11.28
CA ASP A 107 -1.87 15.04 -12.69
C ASP A 107 -3.17 14.55 -13.34
N ASP A 108 -3.27 14.70 -14.67
CA ASP A 108 -4.35 14.11 -15.44
C ASP A 108 -4.21 12.58 -15.48
N LEU A 109 -5.19 11.89 -14.93
CA LEU A 109 -5.24 10.43 -14.89
C LEU A 109 -5.69 9.80 -16.22
N GLN A 110 -5.90 10.60 -17.26
CA GLN A 110 -6.25 10.17 -18.63
C GLN A 110 -7.54 9.32 -18.68
N GLY A 111 -8.53 9.67 -17.85
CA GLY A 111 -9.86 9.00 -17.87
C GLY A 111 -10.60 9.14 -19.20
N PRO A 112 -11.83 8.63 -19.34
CA PRO A 112 -12.61 8.01 -18.27
C PRO A 112 -12.40 6.51 -18.12
N TYR A 113 -12.47 6.02 -16.87
CA TYR A 113 -12.34 4.61 -16.51
C TYR A 113 -13.68 4.01 -16.10
N ASP A 114 -13.86 2.72 -16.38
CA ASP A 114 -14.99 1.92 -15.88
C ASP A 114 -14.80 1.57 -14.41
N TYR A 115 -13.55 1.35 -14.02
CA TYR A 115 -13.18 0.88 -12.69
C TYR A 115 -11.84 1.49 -12.25
N VAL A 116 -11.77 1.88 -10.99
CA VAL A 116 -10.53 2.27 -10.31
C VAL A 116 -10.29 1.34 -9.13
N PHE A 117 -9.08 0.86 -9.02
CA PHE A 117 -8.61 0.01 -7.94
C PHE A 117 -7.42 0.64 -7.22
N SER A 118 -7.25 0.34 -5.94
CA SER A 118 -6.02 0.64 -5.20
C SER A 118 -5.81 -0.35 -4.07
N ARG A 119 -4.61 -0.91 -3.98
CA ARG A 119 -4.19 -1.76 -2.86
C ARG A 119 -3.08 -1.09 -2.06
N PHE A 120 -3.39 -0.61 -0.86
CA PHE A 120 -2.46 0.02 0.09
C PHE A 120 -1.75 1.30 -0.42
N GLY A 121 -2.14 1.86 -1.58
CA GLY A 121 -1.53 3.08 -2.13
C GLY A 121 -2.13 4.36 -1.54
N THR A 122 -3.45 4.42 -1.43
CA THR A 122 -4.18 5.66 -1.07
C THR A 122 -3.88 6.19 0.34
N MET A 123 -3.39 5.34 1.23
CA MET A 123 -3.04 5.70 2.62
C MET A 123 -1.87 6.70 2.73
N PHE A 124 -1.10 6.85 1.65
CA PHE A 124 0.10 7.68 1.63
C PHE A 124 -0.11 9.04 0.94
N PHE A 125 -1.31 9.35 0.49
CA PHE A 125 -1.61 10.64 -0.13
C PHE A 125 -1.53 11.77 0.90
N ASN A 126 -0.72 12.79 0.61
CA ASN A 126 -0.59 13.98 1.45
C ASN A 126 -1.90 14.79 1.51
N LEU A 127 -2.60 14.87 0.38
CA LEU A 127 -3.88 15.56 0.23
C LEU A 127 -4.97 14.59 -0.26
N PRO A 128 -5.38 13.61 0.59
CA PRO A 128 -6.21 12.50 0.16
C PRO A 128 -7.57 12.96 -0.40
N GLY A 129 -8.15 14.05 0.12
CA GLY A 129 -9.40 14.60 -0.39
C GLY A 129 -9.29 15.14 -1.82
N ILE A 130 -8.12 15.71 -2.19
CA ILE A 130 -7.84 16.17 -3.55
C ILE A 130 -7.65 14.97 -4.47
N ALA A 131 -6.85 13.99 -4.05
CA ALA A 131 -6.64 12.75 -4.79
C ALA A 131 -7.98 12.04 -5.07
N MET A 132 -8.87 11.92 -4.07
CA MET A 132 -10.18 11.29 -4.26
C MET A 132 -11.08 12.07 -5.23
N LYS A 133 -11.02 13.41 -5.27
CA LYS A 133 -11.73 14.21 -6.28
C LYS A 133 -11.19 13.95 -7.68
N ASN A 134 -9.87 13.87 -7.85
CA ASN A 134 -9.26 13.58 -9.13
C ASN A 134 -9.61 12.16 -9.62
N ILE A 135 -9.55 11.17 -8.73
CA ILE A 135 -10.00 9.79 -9.00
C ILE A 135 -11.48 9.77 -9.42
N ASN A 136 -12.36 10.47 -8.68
CA ASN A 136 -13.77 10.56 -9.07
C ASN A 136 -13.95 11.18 -10.46
N SER A 137 -13.20 12.25 -10.77
CA SER A 137 -13.26 12.91 -12.08
C SER A 137 -12.86 11.97 -13.21
N SER A 138 -11.87 11.11 -12.99
CA SER A 138 -11.37 10.14 -13.97
C SER A 138 -12.30 8.93 -14.21
N LEU A 139 -13.34 8.76 -13.41
CA LEU A 139 -14.33 7.69 -13.59
C LEU A 139 -15.44 8.07 -14.57
N LYS A 140 -15.98 7.08 -15.30
CA LYS A 140 -17.27 7.20 -16.01
C LYS A 140 -18.42 7.42 -15.02
N ALA A 141 -19.57 7.93 -15.49
CA ALA A 141 -20.75 8.20 -14.63
C ALA A 141 -21.26 6.95 -13.85
N SER A 142 -21.04 5.76 -14.39
CA SER A 142 -21.36 4.48 -13.72
C SER A 142 -20.14 3.77 -13.16
N GLY A 143 -19.00 4.47 -13.12
CA GLY A 143 -17.74 3.90 -12.71
C GLY A 143 -17.67 3.61 -11.20
N ARG A 144 -16.84 2.66 -10.84
CA ARG A 144 -16.66 2.18 -9.46
C ARG A 144 -15.22 2.34 -9.00
N LEU A 145 -15.05 2.69 -7.75
CA LEU A 145 -13.81 2.65 -7.01
C LEU A 145 -13.85 1.52 -5.98
N ASP A 146 -12.81 0.70 -5.95
CA ASP A 146 -12.53 -0.22 -4.85
C ASP A 146 -11.12 0.04 -4.29
N MET A 147 -11.02 0.12 -2.96
CA MET A 147 -9.75 0.34 -2.26
C MET A 147 -9.56 -0.67 -1.14
N ILE A 148 -8.30 -1.04 -0.90
CA ILE A 148 -7.89 -1.85 0.24
C ILE A 148 -6.94 -1.01 1.09
N VAL A 149 -7.29 -0.82 2.36
CA VAL A 149 -6.51 -0.07 3.33
C VAL A 149 -6.46 -0.80 4.66
N TRP A 150 -5.42 -0.58 5.46
CA TRP A 150 -5.34 -1.16 6.79
C TRP A 150 -6.46 -0.65 7.68
N ARG A 151 -7.02 -1.52 8.49
CA ARG A 151 -7.82 -1.18 9.65
C ARG A 151 -6.92 -0.71 10.79
N LYS A 152 -7.47 -0.56 11.99
CA LYS A 152 -6.71 -0.06 13.14
C LYS A 152 -5.46 -0.91 13.43
N ARG A 153 -4.44 -0.30 14.02
CA ARG A 153 -3.17 -0.97 14.40
C ARG A 153 -3.41 -2.19 15.26
N GLU A 154 -4.30 -2.05 16.26
CA GLU A 154 -4.64 -3.09 17.22
C GLU A 154 -5.27 -4.33 16.56
N GLU A 155 -5.80 -4.18 15.36
CA GLU A 155 -6.36 -5.26 14.55
C GLU A 155 -5.32 -5.89 13.60
N ASN A 156 -4.08 -5.40 13.66
CA ASN A 156 -2.92 -5.88 12.92
C ASN A 156 -1.76 -6.17 13.90
N PRO A 157 -1.89 -7.19 14.74
CA PRO A 157 -1.02 -7.40 15.91
C PRO A 157 0.46 -7.57 15.54
N TRP A 158 0.79 -8.09 14.37
CA TRP A 158 2.18 -8.24 13.93
C TRP A 158 2.88 -6.88 13.73
N ILE A 159 2.14 -5.82 13.30
CA ILE A 159 2.66 -4.45 13.21
C ILE A 159 2.62 -3.77 14.58
N HIS A 160 1.49 -3.91 15.28
CA HIS A 160 1.22 -3.22 16.53
C HIS A 160 2.15 -3.68 17.65
N ASP A 161 2.28 -5.00 17.86
CA ASP A 161 3.15 -5.57 18.88
C ASP A 161 4.62 -5.23 18.62
N ALA A 162 5.05 -5.24 17.33
CA ALA A 162 6.38 -4.82 16.93
C ALA A 162 6.63 -3.34 17.25
N GLU A 163 5.67 -2.46 16.94
CA GLU A 163 5.76 -1.03 17.25
C GLU A 163 5.88 -0.80 18.77
N LEU A 164 5.00 -1.42 19.56
CA LEU A 164 5.03 -1.30 21.03
C LEU A 164 6.36 -1.76 21.59
N LYS A 165 6.86 -2.92 21.12
CA LYS A 165 8.12 -3.47 21.61
C LYS A 165 9.30 -2.57 21.28
N VAL A 166 9.33 -1.94 20.10
CA VAL A 166 10.39 -0.98 19.74
C VAL A 166 10.30 0.29 20.58
N LYS A 167 9.09 0.80 20.88
CA LYS A 167 8.89 1.97 21.76
C LYS A 167 9.39 1.75 23.19
N GLU A 168 9.37 0.51 23.70
CA GLU A 168 9.93 0.18 25.01
C GLU A 168 11.45 0.28 25.06
N ILE A 169 12.12 0.08 23.91
CA ILE A 169 13.59 -0.05 23.82
C ILE A 169 14.23 1.24 23.32
N VAL A 170 13.60 1.85 22.30
CA VAL A 170 14.14 3.02 21.60
C VAL A 170 13.48 4.30 22.16
N PRO A 171 14.25 5.21 22.77
CA PRO A 171 13.71 6.47 23.24
C PRO A 171 13.01 7.24 22.12
N VAL A 172 11.80 7.73 22.39
CA VAL A 172 11.08 8.59 21.45
C VAL A 172 11.79 9.95 21.40
N VAL A 173 12.32 10.29 20.23
CA VAL A 173 12.85 11.63 19.96
C VAL A 173 11.69 12.53 19.58
N SER A 174 11.63 13.74 20.16
CA SER A 174 10.59 14.72 19.79
C SER A 174 10.74 15.10 18.31
N HIS A 175 9.64 15.14 17.58
CA HIS A 175 9.59 15.34 16.12
C HIS A 175 10.11 16.69 15.62
N GLU A 176 10.54 17.60 16.48
CA GLU A 176 10.95 18.97 16.11
C GLU A 176 12.35 19.07 15.46
N GLU A 177 13.16 18.02 15.55
CA GLU A 177 14.54 18.04 15.02
C GLU A 177 14.85 16.90 14.01
N THR A 178 13.87 16.14 13.59
CA THR A 178 14.11 14.97 12.75
C THR A 178 13.88 15.24 11.27
N ASP A 179 14.77 14.65 10.49
CA ASP A 179 14.85 14.54 9.05
C ASP A 179 13.49 14.67 8.31
N GLN A 180 13.42 15.55 7.32
CA GLN A 180 12.20 15.88 6.57
C GLN A 180 11.71 14.77 5.64
N VAL A 181 12.40 13.62 5.59
CA VAL A 181 12.02 12.51 4.73
C VAL A 181 10.89 11.70 5.36
N HIS A 182 9.68 11.82 4.86
CA HIS A 182 8.54 11.01 5.26
C HIS A 182 7.71 10.58 4.05
N CYS A 183 7.05 9.41 4.16
CA CYS A 183 6.27 8.79 3.07
C CYS A 183 4.82 9.32 2.94
N GLY A 184 4.48 10.42 3.58
CA GLY A 184 3.10 10.89 3.71
C GLY A 184 2.45 10.43 5.03
N PRO A 185 1.10 10.47 5.14
CA PRO A 185 0.39 10.23 6.39
C PRO A 185 0.60 8.84 7.02
N GLY A 186 0.92 7.82 6.20
CA GLY A 186 1.31 6.49 6.67
C GLY A 186 0.21 5.42 6.63
N PRO A 187 0.56 4.17 6.98
CA PRO A 187 -0.26 2.98 6.68
C PRO A 187 -1.63 2.95 7.37
N PHE A 188 -1.81 3.66 8.48
CA PHE A 188 -3.08 3.69 9.22
C PHE A 188 -3.88 4.98 9.05
N SER A 189 -3.49 5.86 8.12
CA SER A 189 -4.15 7.14 7.88
C SER A 189 -5.63 7.00 7.48
N MET A 190 -6.00 5.88 6.85
CA MET A 190 -7.36 5.58 6.40
C MET A 190 -8.07 4.50 7.22
N ALA A 191 -7.62 4.23 8.45
CA ALA A 191 -8.22 3.21 9.30
C ALA A 191 -9.63 3.55 9.79
N SER A 192 -9.98 4.85 9.90
CA SER A 192 -11.30 5.31 10.35
C SER A 192 -12.32 5.30 9.19
N ALA A 193 -13.31 4.40 9.26
CA ALA A 193 -14.36 4.30 8.26
C ALA A 193 -15.18 5.60 8.13
N ASP A 194 -15.47 6.27 9.25
CA ASP A 194 -16.25 7.52 9.25
C ASP A 194 -15.50 8.65 8.55
N MET A 195 -14.21 8.81 8.85
CA MET A 195 -13.35 9.81 8.19
C MET A 195 -13.26 9.56 6.69
N VAL A 196 -12.99 8.32 6.27
CA VAL A 196 -12.87 7.95 4.85
C VAL A 196 -14.21 8.08 4.14
N SER A 197 -15.32 7.70 4.78
CA SER A 197 -16.68 7.90 4.23
C SER A 197 -16.98 9.39 4.00
N GLY A 198 -16.66 10.24 4.96
CA GLY A 198 -16.82 11.70 4.83
C GLY A 198 -15.98 12.29 3.69
N MET A 199 -14.73 11.86 3.58
CA MET A 199 -13.83 12.25 2.51
C MET A 199 -14.34 11.83 1.13
N LEU A 200 -14.76 10.58 0.96
CA LEU A 200 -15.30 10.06 -0.30
C LEU A 200 -16.60 10.77 -0.71
N LYS A 201 -17.51 11.02 0.25
CA LYS A 201 -18.72 11.83 0.01
C LYS A 201 -18.37 13.23 -0.50
N SER A 202 -17.42 13.89 0.17
CA SER A 202 -16.95 15.23 -0.22
C SER A 202 -16.25 15.26 -1.60
N ALA A 203 -15.68 14.14 -2.03
CA ALA A 203 -15.12 13.94 -3.36
C ALA A 203 -16.17 13.60 -4.43
N GLY A 204 -17.45 13.43 -4.06
CA GLY A 204 -18.55 13.16 -5.00
C GLY A 204 -18.93 11.70 -5.16
N PHE A 205 -18.31 10.79 -4.40
CA PHE A 205 -18.66 9.37 -4.42
C PHE A 205 -19.99 9.08 -3.72
N LYS A 206 -20.67 8.05 -4.18
CA LYS A 206 -21.95 7.54 -3.70
C LYS A 206 -21.86 6.05 -3.37
N ARG A 207 -22.87 5.50 -2.71
CA ARG A 207 -22.98 4.06 -2.37
C ARG A 207 -21.70 3.51 -1.73
N ILE A 208 -21.16 4.28 -0.77
CA ILE A 208 -19.93 3.94 -0.09
C ILE A 208 -20.20 2.80 0.89
N SER A 209 -19.43 1.72 0.79
CA SER A 209 -19.50 0.58 1.70
C SER A 209 -18.11 0.22 2.22
N PHE A 210 -18.09 -0.31 3.44
CA PHE A 210 -16.91 -0.84 4.10
C PHE A 210 -17.18 -2.28 4.50
N GLU A 211 -16.32 -3.17 4.06
CA GLU A 211 -16.33 -4.58 4.46
C GLU A 211 -15.03 -4.89 5.19
N ARG A 212 -15.15 -5.51 6.37
CA ARG A 212 -14.00 -6.03 7.10
C ARG A 212 -13.45 -7.26 6.37
N ASN A 213 -12.16 -7.26 6.11
CA ASN A 213 -11.47 -8.37 5.47
C ASN A 213 -10.27 -8.78 6.33
N ASP A 214 -10.42 -9.88 7.05
CA ASP A 214 -9.38 -10.49 7.86
C ASP A 214 -8.72 -11.61 7.07
N ALA A 215 -7.39 -11.63 7.05
CA ALA A 215 -6.62 -12.65 6.37
C ALA A 215 -5.32 -12.95 7.14
N GLU A 216 -4.82 -14.17 7.00
CA GLU A 216 -3.43 -14.45 7.34
C GLU A 216 -2.53 -14.03 6.16
N ILE A 217 -1.44 -13.38 6.48
CA ILE A 217 -0.45 -12.90 5.50
C ILE A 217 0.93 -13.46 5.84
N CYS A 218 1.71 -13.78 4.81
CA CYS A 218 3.10 -14.17 4.97
C CYS A 218 3.98 -12.92 5.10
N VAL A 219 4.57 -12.70 6.26
CA VAL A 219 5.43 -11.55 6.57
C VAL A 219 6.92 -11.89 6.55
N GLY A 220 7.28 -13.11 6.15
CA GLY A 220 8.64 -13.56 5.96
C GLY A 220 8.72 -15.06 5.68
N LYS A 221 9.69 -15.49 4.87
CA LYS A 221 9.99 -16.91 4.61
C LYS A 221 10.51 -17.63 5.84
N ASN A 222 11.06 -16.85 6.78
CA ASN A 222 11.55 -17.31 8.06
C ASN A 222 11.52 -16.15 9.07
N LEU A 223 11.78 -16.44 10.34
CA LEU A 223 11.69 -15.48 11.41
C LEU A 223 12.70 -14.32 11.28
N ASP A 224 13.92 -14.60 10.79
CA ASP A 224 14.94 -13.56 10.59
C ASP A 224 14.52 -12.54 9.51
N GLU A 225 13.89 -13.00 8.44
CA GLU A 225 13.34 -12.13 7.40
C GLU A 225 12.15 -11.31 7.90
N ALA A 226 11.22 -11.91 8.64
CA ALA A 226 10.08 -11.19 9.23
C ALA A 226 10.53 -10.10 10.21
N VAL A 227 11.53 -10.39 11.04
CA VAL A 227 12.15 -9.40 11.93
C VAL A 227 12.83 -8.29 11.14
N SER A 228 13.56 -8.64 10.09
CA SER A 228 14.22 -7.65 9.21
C SER A 228 13.19 -6.76 8.50
N PHE A 229 12.09 -7.33 8.04
CA PHE A 229 10.97 -6.60 7.45
C PHE A 229 10.37 -5.60 8.44
N ALA A 230 10.04 -6.03 9.66
CA ALA A 230 9.49 -5.16 10.70
C ALA A 230 10.46 -4.03 11.12
N MET A 231 11.77 -4.28 11.10
CA MET A 231 12.81 -3.28 11.43
C MET A 231 13.06 -2.26 10.32
N GLU A 232 12.69 -2.55 9.09
CA GLU A 232 12.96 -1.66 7.93
C GLU A 232 11.69 -0.93 7.44
N LEU A 233 10.52 -1.57 7.55
CA LEU A 233 9.25 -1.04 7.08
C LEU A 233 8.19 -0.98 8.17
N GLY A 234 7.27 -0.04 8.02
CA GLY A 234 6.20 0.17 8.99
C GLY A 234 6.61 0.97 10.24
N PRO A 235 5.71 1.10 11.23
CA PRO A 235 5.89 1.98 12.39
C PRO A 235 7.13 1.65 13.24
N ALA A 236 7.46 0.38 13.41
CA ALA A 236 8.66 -0.03 14.17
C ALA A 236 9.96 0.42 13.48
N GLY A 237 10.06 0.24 12.17
CA GLY A 237 11.18 0.69 11.36
C GLY A 237 11.33 2.23 11.39
N GLU A 238 10.21 2.95 11.38
CA GLU A 238 10.20 4.40 11.44
C GLU A 238 10.72 4.93 12.79
N ILE A 239 10.35 4.31 13.90
CA ILE A 239 10.88 4.66 15.24
C ILE A 239 12.40 4.47 15.27
N ILE A 240 12.91 3.36 14.75
CA ILE A 240 14.36 3.08 14.69
C ILE A 240 15.06 4.15 13.83
N ARG A 241 14.49 4.50 12.68
CA ARG A 241 15.04 5.51 11.76
C ARG A 241 15.11 6.89 12.43
N LEU A 242 14.01 7.33 13.04
CA LEU A 242 13.92 8.63 13.69
C LEU A 242 14.86 8.77 14.89
N ALA A 243 15.23 7.67 15.55
CA ALA A 243 16.18 7.67 16.65
C ALA A 243 17.65 7.81 16.21
N GLY A 244 17.96 7.86 14.90
CA GLY A 244 19.30 8.09 14.36
C GLY A 244 20.36 7.13 14.92
N GLU A 245 21.47 7.67 15.45
CA GLU A 245 22.56 6.88 16.04
C GLU A 245 22.09 6.01 17.22
N ASN A 246 21.17 6.51 18.06
CA ASN A 246 20.62 5.72 19.15
C ASN A 246 19.84 4.51 18.63
N GLY A 247 19.03 4.69 17.57
CA GLY A 247 18.36 3.60 16.91
C GLY A 247 19.33 2.58 16.31
N ALA A 248 20.40 3.06 15.68
CA ALA A 248 21.46 2.20 15.13
C ALA A 248 22.15 1.37 16.22
N ASN A 249 22.52 1.98 17.34
CA ASN A 249 23.18 1.31 18.46
C ASN A 249 22.27 0.25 19.15
N LEU A 250 20.96 0.47 19.13
CA LEU A 250 19.97 -0.44 19.75
C LEU A 250 19.47 -1.55 18.80
N ARG A 251 19.90 -1.57 17.53
CA ARG A 251 19.41 -2.55 16.53
C ARG A 251 19.51 -4.00 16.98
N GLY A 252 20.58 -4.39 17.68
CA GLY A 252 20.77 -5.74 18.19
C GLY A 252 19.71 -6.11 19.25
N THR A 253 19.48 -5.21 20.21
CA THR A 253 18.47 -5.37 21.26
C THR A 253 17.06 -5.44 20.67
N VAL A 254 16.76 -4.53 19.73
CA VAL A 254 15.48 -4.51 19.00
C VAL A 254 15.26 -5.80 18.21
N ARG A 255 16.28 -6.29 17.50
CA ARG A 255 16.21 -7.55 16.76
C ARG A 255 15.86 -8.72 17.67
N SER A 256 16.54 -8.86 18.81
CA SER A 256 16.26 -9.94 19.77
C SER A 256 14.83 -9.88 20.30
N ALA A 257 14.36 -8.68 20.67
CA ALA A 257 12.99 -8.47 21.16
C ALA A 257 11.93 -8.74 20.09
N LEU A 258 12.16 -8.33 18.86
CA LEU A 258 11.24 -8.62 17.74
C LEU A 258 11.25 -10.10 17.35
N THR A 259 12.38 -10.79 17.49
CA THR A 259 12.45 -12.25 17.31
C THR A 259 11.52 -12.97 18.30
N GLU A 260 11.52 -12.57 19.56
CA GLU A 260 10.59 -13.11 20.56
C GLU A 260 9.13 -12.74 20.22
N THR A 261 8.87 -11.46 19.90
CA THR A 261 7.53 -10.95 19.62
C THR A 261 6.88 -11.63 18.41
N LEU A 262 7.63 -11.80 17.31
CA LEU A 262 7.13 -12.38 16.06
C LEU A 262 7.22 -13.90 16.01
N GLY A 263 8.00 -14.53 16.92
CA GLY A 263 8.19 -15.97 16.98
C GLY A 263 6.90 -16.78 17.09
N LYS A 264 5.85 -16.22 17.73
CA LYS A 264 4.52 -16.83 17.83
C LYS A 264 3.81 -17.03 16.48
N TYR A 265 4.25 -16.34 15.44
CA TYR A 265 3.70 -16.45 14.08
C TYR A 265 4.52 -17.38 13.17
N SER A 266 5.62 -17.94 13.68
CA SER A 266 6.52 -18.82 12.93
C SER A 266 5.89 -20.19 12.71
N ARG A 267 5.94 -20.68 11.44
CA ARG A 267 5.48 -21.99 10.99
C ARG A 267 6.56 -22.65 10.14
N ASN A 268 6.36 -23.91 9.74
CA ASN A 268 7.33 -24.64 8.91
C ASN A 268 7.54 -24.02 7.52
N ASP A 269 6.54 -23.30 7.03
CA ASP A 269 6.47 -22.71 5.67
C ASP A 269 6.61 -21.17 5.66
N GLY A 270 6.96 -20.56 6.80
CA GLY A 270 7.15 -19.11 6.91
C GLY A 270 6.61 -18.50 8.21
N VAL A 271 6.51 -17.19 8.23
CA VAL A 271 5.92 -16.42 9.34
C VAL A 271 4.58 -15.88 8.90
N TRP A 272 3.50 -16.43 9.43
CA TRP A 272 2.13 -16.12 9.05
C TRP A 272 1.40 -15.39 10.17
N ALA A 273 0.99 -14.17 9.89
CA ALA A 273 0.40 -13.30 10.89
C ALA A 273 -1.03 -12.90 10.52
N PRO A 274 -1.94 -12.80 11.51
CA PRO A 274 -3.28 -12.28 11.27
C PRO A 274 -3.23 -10.80 10.92
N SER A 275 -4.03 -10.40 9.95
CA SER A 275 -4.12 -9.02 9.49
C SER A 275 -5.56 -8.63 9.15
N SER A 276 -5.85 -7.34 9.21
CA SER A 276 -7.20 -6.82 9.01
C SER A 276 -7.18 -5.56 8.16
N THR A 277 -8.00 -5.57 7.10
CA THR A 277 -8.16 -4.46 6.16
C THR A 277 -9.63 -4.06 6.03
N TRP A 278 -9.86 -2.83 5.54
CA TRP A 278 -11.11 -2.43 4.93
C TRP A 278 -11.07 -2.71 3.43
N LEU A 279 -12.09 -3.43 2.93
CA LEU A 279 -12.46 -3.37 1.51
C LEU A 279 -13.47 -2.24 1.38
N ILE A 280 -13.09 -1.18 0.69
CA ILE A 280 -13.91 0.02 0.52
C ILE A 280 -14.38 0.08 -0.92
N SER A 281 -15.69 0.17 -1.11
CA SER A 281 -16.30 0.29 -2.43
C SER A 281 -17.13 1.57 -2.53
N ALA A 282 -17.09 2.24 -3.66
CA ALA A 282 -17.86 3.43 -3.93
C ALA A 282 -18.19 3.57 -5.43
N THR A 283 -19.24 4.31 -5.78
CA THR A 283 -19.60 4.64 -7.17
C THR A 283 -19.53 6.15 -7.40
N LYS A 284 -19.28 6.56 -8.64
CA LYS A 284 -19.36 7.97 -9.05
C LYS A 284 -20.78 8.50 -9.00
#